data_f430145a8721cdb116d225408678eee4
#
_entry.id   f430145a8721cdb116d225408678eee4
#
_cell.length_a   1.000
_cell.length_b   1.000
_cell.length_c   1.000
_cell.angle_alpha   90.00
_cell.angle_beta   90.00
_cell.angle_gamma   90.00
#
_symmetry.space_group_name_H-M   'P 1'
#
loop_
_entity.id
_entity.type
_entity.pdbx_description
1 polymer ?
#
loop_
_entity_poly.entity_id
_entity_poly.type
_entity_poly.pdbx_seq_one_letter_code
_entity_poly.pdbx_strand_id
1 'polypeptide(L)'
;MHYRYIVVEGSIGSGKSDLSRRLAEYFDALHLTESPERNPFLESFYMNASNHALASELYFLMNRIEAVEVINVEEEKNHMIVADFLLENDQIFVPILLKDREPGNEQTLFWQIKHRLMPEMPVPDLVIYLQTSYEVTHKGLQKRNDGMLNMFPPGYLEMIHEEYGRFFHLYQNAPVLIVNGDEMDFANNDDHFEMLLRAMSNMQGSRHYLNLSEA
;
A
#
# COMPACT_ATOMS: atom_id res chain seq x y z
N MET A 1 9.26 21.74 5.91
CA MET A 1 9.20 20.27 6.03
C MET A 1 9.72 19.71 4.73
N HIS A 2 10.69 18.79 4.73
CA HIS A 2 11.26 18.25 3.50
C HIS A 2 11.07 16.73 3.50
N TYR A 3 9.86 16.30 3.18
CA TYR A 3 9.65 14.91 2.78
C TYR A 3 10.21 14.75 1.36
N ARG A 4 10.96 13.69 1.12
CA ARG A 4 11.44 13.29 -0.20
C ARG A 4 10.80 12.02 -0.69
N TYR A 5 10.49 11.11 0.23
CA TYR A 5 9.81 9.87 -0.09
C TYR A 5 8.60 9.68 0.83
N ILE A 6 7.40 9.77 0.26
CA ILE A 6 6.12 9.55 0.93
C ILE A 6 5.48 8.29 0.38
N VAL A 7 4.91 7.48 1.25
CA VAL A 7 4.09 6.33 0.89
C VAL A 7 2.66 6.55 1.37
N VAL A 8 1.68 6.26 0.51
CA VAL A 8 0.27 6.19 0.87
C VAL A 8 -0.15 4.74 0.87
N GLU A 9 -0.61 4.23 2.01
CA GLU A 9 -1.02 2.86 2.19
C GLU A 9 -2.43 2.71 2.74
N GLY A 10 -3.01 1.55 2.54
CA GLY A 10 -4.36 1.18 2.96
C GLY A 10 -4.84 -0.07 2.24
N SER A 11 -5.85 -0.73 2.79
CA SER A 11 -6.37 -1.96 2.21
C SER A 11 -6.93 -1.76 0.79
N ILE A 12 -7.16 -2.86 0.09
CA ILE A 12 -7.71 -2.84 -1.28
C ILE A 12 -9.07 -2.11 -1.26
N GLY A 13 -9.21 -1.05 -2.06
CA GLY A 13 -10.44 -0.24 -2.10
C GLY A 13 -10.47 0.95 -1.13
N SER A 14 -9.40 1.21 -0.37
CA SER A 14 -9.32 2.34 0.58
C SER A 14 -9.22 3.73 -0.08
N GLY A 15 -8.94 3.80 -1.39
CA GLY A 15 -8.72 5.08 -2.09
C GLY A 15 -7.26 5.57 -2.09
N LYS A 16 -6.30 4.73 -1.65
CA LYS A 16 -4.88 5.10 -1.56
C LYS A 16 -4.29 5.62 -2.88
N SER A 17 -4.63 5.01 -4.01
CA SER A 17 -4.08 5.42 -5.32
C SER A 17 -4.59 6.78 -5.79
N ASP A 18 -5.81 7.15 -5.44
CA ASP A 18 -6.34 8.50 -5.74
C ASP A 18 -5.68 9.55 -4.87
N LEU A 19 -5.48 9.28 -3.58
CA LEU A 19 -4.79 10.18 -2.68
C LEU A 19 -3.31 10.32 -3.05
N SER A 20 -2.60 9.22 -3.34
CA SER A 20 -1.18 9.27 -3.71
C SER A 20 -0.95 10.08 -4.99
N ARG A 21 -1.83 9.92 -5.99
CA ARG A 21 -1.79 10.72 -7.21
C ARG A 21 -2.01 12.20 -6.91
N ARG A 22 -3.01 12.56 -6.09
CA ARG A 22 -3.26 13.95 -5.71
C ARG A 22 -2.09 14.59 -4.97
N LEU A 23 -1.46 13.85 -4.06
CA LEU A 23 -0.25 14.30 -3.37
C LEU A 23 0.93 14.49 -4.34
N ALA A 24 1.12 13.57 -5.29
CA ALA A 24 2.17 13.68 -6.29
C ALA A 24 1.97 14.91 -7.18
N GLU A 25 0.74 15.17 -7.64
CA GLU A 25 0.40 16.36 -8.39
C GLU A 25 0.62 17.66 -7.57
N TYR A 26 0.21 17.66 -6.31
CA TYR A 26 0.36 18.83 -5.43
C TYR A 26 1.83 19.19 -5.16
N PHE A 27 2.69 18.20 -4.99
CA PHE A 27 4.11 18.39 -4.70
C PHE A 27 5.01 18.41 -5.95
N ASP A 28 4.46 18.27 -7.15
CA ASP A 28 5.21 18.06 -8.38
C ASP A 28 6.21 16.91 -8.25
N ALA A 29 5.74 15.79 -7.66
CA ALA A 29 6.54 14.63 -7.31
C ALA A 29 6.40 13.49 -8.32
N LEU A 30 7.41 12.63 -8.42
CA LEU A 30 7.27 11.37 -9.14
C LEU A 30 6.22 10.47 -8.45
N HIS A 31 5.21 10.05 -9.19
CA HIS A 31 4.21 9.11 -8.70
C HIS A 31 4.59 7.67 -9.07
N LEU A 32 4.84 6.84 -8.05
CA LEU A 32 5.09 5.40 -8.21
C LEU A 32 3.84 4.61 -7.84
N THR A 33 3.42 3.70 -8.73
CA THR A 33 2.25 2.85 -8.52
C THR A 33 2.61 1.38 -8.65
N GLU A 34 1.98 0.53 -7.83
CA GLU A 34 2.18 -0.93 -7.91
C GLU A 34 1.56 -1.55 -9.17
N SER A 35 0.52 -0.92 -9.73
CA SER A 35 -0.15 -1.31 -10.98
C SER A 35 -0.54 -2.80 -11.03
N PRO A 36 -1.40 -3.27 -10.11
CA PRO A 36 -1.76 -4.70 -10.03
C PRO A 36 -2.39 -5.25 -11.32
N GLU A 37 -3.00 -4.39 -12.14
CA GLU A 37 -3.58 -4.76 -13.44
C GLU A 37 -2.54 -5.23 -14.46
N ARG A 38 -1.25 -4.95 -14.25
CA ARG A 38 -0.15 -5.43 -15.09
C ARG A 38 0.34 -6.82 -14.70
N ASN A 39 -0.08 -7.33 -13.53
CA ASN A 39 0.33 -8.65 -13.09
C ASN A 39 -0.43 -9.75 -13.86
N PRO A 40 0.24 -10.51 -14.75
CA PRO A 40 -0.43 -11.48 -15.60
C PRO A 40 -0.95 -12.72 -14.86
N PHE A 41 -0.54 -12.89 -13.60
CA PHE A 41 -0.93 -14.03 -12.75
C PHE A 41 -2.11 -13.69 -11.84
N LEU A 42 -2.45 -12.40 -11.68
CA LEU A 42 -3.37 -11.96 -10.65
C LEU A 42 -4.81 -12.42 -10.91
N GLU A 43 -5.29 -12.33 -12.15
CA GLU A 43 -6.62 -12.83 -12.53
C GLU A 43 -6.73 -14.34 -12.30
N SER A 44 -5.74 -15.09 -12.77
CA SER A 44 -5.68 -16.54 -12.56
C SER A 44 -5.59 -16.93 -11.09
N PHE A 45 -4.90 -16.13 -10.29
CA PHE A 45 -4.84 -16.28 -8.82
C PHE A 45 -6.22 -16.09 -8.20
N TYR A 46 -6.99 -15.08 -8.57
CA TYR A 46 -8.34 -14.86 -8.03
C TYR A 46 -9.32 -15.97 -8.43
N MET A 47 -9.19 -16.50 -9.65
CA MET A 47 -10.02 -17.63 -10.10
C MET A 47 -9.65 -18.95 -9.42
N ASN A 48 -8.39 -19.19 -9.14
CA ASN A 48 -7.86 -20.38 -8.50
C ASN A 48 -6.60 -20.08 -7.69
N ALA A 49 -6.80 -19.57 -6.49
CA ALA A 49 -5.74 -19.16 -5.59
C ALA A 49 -4.64 -20.22 -5.34
N SER A 50 -4.95 -21.51 -5.51
CA SER A 50 -3.97 -22.57 -5.24
C SER A 50 -2.81 -22.65 -6.24
N ASN A 51 -2.99 -22.15 -7.46
CA ASN A 51 -2.02 -22.41 -8.53
C ASN A 51 -1.12 -21.24 -8.89
N HIS A 52 -1.49 -20.00 -8.55
CA HIS A 52 -0.80 -18.82 -9.05
C HIS A 52 -0.34 -17.82 -7.97
N ALA A 53 -0.55 -18.11 -6.69
CA ALA A 53 -0.21 -17.16 -5.63
C ALA A 53 1.29 -16.87 -5.58
N LEU A 54 2.15 -17.89 -5.60
CA LEU A 54 3.60 -17.67 -5.61
C LEU A 54 4.06 -16.89 -6.84
N ALA A 55 3.51 -17.20 -8.03
CA ALA A 55 3.86 -16.49 -9.24
C ALA A 55 3.42 -15.02 -9.19
N SER A 56 2.22 -14.74 -8.66
CA SER A 56 1.72 -13.40 -8.44
C SER A 56 2.58 -12.60 -7.46
N GLU A 57 2.93 -13.20 -6.32
CA GLU A 57 3.77 -12.54 -5.30
C GLU A 57 5.20 -12.30 -5.80
N LEU A 58 5.78 -13.22 -6.57
CA LEU A 58 7.10 -13.03 -7.19
C LEU A 58 7.07 -11.91 -8.24
N TYR A 59 5.97 -11.75 -8.98
CA TYR A 59 5.82 -10.63 -9.90
C TYR A 59 5.83 -9.29 -9.15
N PHE A 60 5.08 -9.16 -8.06
CA PHE A 60 5.11 -7.97 -7.24
C PHE A 60 6.48 -7.73 -6.60
N LEU A 61 7.17 -8.79 -6.15
CA LEU A 61 8.53 -8.67 -5.64
C LEU A 61 9.48 -8.09 -6.69
N MET A 62 9.42 -8.56 -7.93
CA MET A 62 10.26 -8.03 -9.00
C MET A 62 9.99 -6.55 -9.29
N ASN A 63 8.71 -6.15 -9.33
CA ASN A 63 8.34 -4.75 -9.49
C ASN A 63 8.87 -3.87 -8.34
N ARG A 64 8.83 -4.36 -7.10
CA ARG A 64 9.38 -3.64 -5.93
C ARG A 64 10.90 -3.52 -5.98
N ILE A 65 11.60 -4.53 -6.48
CA ILE A 65 13.05 -4.46 -6.73
C ILE A 65 13.36 -3.35 -7.73
N GLU A 66 12.65 -3.28 -8.85
CA GLU A 66 12.78 -2.21 -9.84
C GLU A 66 12.44 -0.84 -9.22
N ALA A 67 11.40 -0.78 -8.38
CA ALA A 67 11.04 0.46 -7.70
C ALA A 67 12.14 0.97 -6.76
N VAL A 68 12.86 0.10 -6.06
CA VAL A 68 14.02 0.50 -5.23
C VAL A 68 15.08 1.21 -6.07
N GLU A 69 15.38 0.70 -7.26
CA GLU A 69 16.34 1.34 -8.16
C GLU A 69 15.87 2.74 -8.59
N VAL A 70 14.59 2.87 -8.94
CA VAL A 70 14.00 4.17 -9.31
C VAL A 70 14.04 5.14 -8.13
N ILE A 71 13.64 4.72 -6.93
CA ILE A 71 13.65 5.56 -5.72
C ILE A 71 15.05 6.07 -5.45
N ASN A 72 16.06 5.20 -5.43
CA ASN A 72 17.44 5.59 -5.16
C ASN A 72 17.96 6.63 -6.18
N VAL A 73 17.67 6.44 -7.46
CA VAL A 73 18.07 7.39 -8.53
C VAL A 73 17.39 8.74 -8.37
N GLU A 74 16.11 8.78 -8.02
CA GLU A 74 15.37 10.03 -7.85
C GLU A 74 15.74 10.76 -6.55
N GLU A 75 16.04 10.02 -5.48
CA GLU A 75 16.57 10.61 -4.24
C GLU A 75 17.96 11.27 -4.46
N GLU A 76 18.84 10.66 -5.26
CA GLU A 76 20.13 11.28 -5.64
C GLU A 76 19.94 12.61 -6.39
N LYS A 77 18.87 12.72 -7.19
CA LYS A 77 18.52 13.96 -7.90
C LYS A 77 17.78 14.98 -7.03
N ASN A 78 17.48 14.64 -5.76
CA ASN A 78 16.63 15.40 -4.84
C ASN A 78 15.18 15.60 -5.37
N HIS A 79 14.68 14.67 -6.17
CA HIS A 79 13.30 14.67 -6.58
C HIS A 79 12.41 14.05 -5.49
N MET A 80 11.23 14.61 -5.32
CA MET A 80 10.25 14.06 -4.40
C MET A 80 9.50 12.89 -5.04
N ILE A 81 9.21 11.87 -4.23
CA ILE A 81 8.52 10.65 -4.65
C ILE A 81 7.29 10.45 -3.77
N VAL A 82 6.18 10.11 -4.40
CA VAL A 82 4.95 9.62 -3.72
C VAL A 82 4.60 8.26 -4.30
N ALA A 83 4.58 7.23 -3.46
CA ALA A 83 4.20 5.87 -3.85
C ALA A 83 2.85 5.46 -3.25
N ASP A 84 2.10 4.57 -3.93
CA ASP A 84 0.86 3.97 -3.43
C ASP A 84 1.05 2.54 -2.90
N PHE A 85 2.28 2.18 -2.55
CA PHE A 85 2.65 0.89 -1.98
C PHE A 85 3.89 1.00 -1.10
N LEU A 86 3.96 0.15 -0.07
CA LEU A 86 5.17 -0.10 0.71
C LEU A 86 6.02 -1.20 0.08
N LEU A 87 7.35 -1.05 0.16
CA LEU A 87 8.28 -2.12 -0.25
C LEU A 87 8.15 -3.37 0.64
N GLU A 88 7.58 -3.21 1.85
CA GLU A 88 7.32 -4.28 2.82
C GLU A 88 5.94 -4.95 2.68
N ASN A 89 5.15 -4.64 1.67
CA ASN A 89 3.80 -5.21 1.48
C ASN A 89 3.76 -6.75 1.47
N ASP A 90 4.86 -7.41 1.10
CA ASP A 90 4.97 -8.87 1.21
C ASP A 90 4.70 -9.38 2.63
N GLN A 91 4.97 -8.57 3.66
CA GLN A 91 4.71 -8.95 5.06
C GLN A 91 3.21 -9.05 5.37
N ILE A 92 2.37 -8.40 4.56
CA ILE A 92 0.91 -8.48 4.65
C ILE A 92 0.41 -9.67 3.82
N PHE A 93 0.81 -9.73 2.54
CA PHE A 93 0.21 -10.64 1.56
C PHE A 93 0.77 -12.07 1.63
N VAL A 94 2.08 -12.23 1.72
CA VAL A 94 2.74 -13.55 1.67
C VAL A 94 2.29 -14.50 2.79
N PRO A 95 2.16 -14.07 4.07
CA PRO A 95 1.66 -14.94 5.13
C PRO A 95 0.23 -15.42 4.91
N ILE A 96 -0.59 -14.64 4.22
CA ILE A 96 -1.98 -14.99 3.91
C ILE A 96 -2.03 -15.92 2.70
N LEU A 97 -1.34 -15.55 1.63
CA LEU A 97 -1.50 -16.16 0.32
C LEU A 97 -0.72 -17.45 0.14
N LEU A 98 0.42 -17.59 0.82
CA LEU A 98 1.34 -18.73 0.71
C LEU A 98 1.37 -19.62 1.97
N LYS A 99 0.48 -19.34 2.94
CA LYS A 99 0.36 -20.13 4.15
C LYS A 99 -0.21 -21.53 3.84
N ASP A 100 0.33 -22.54 4.51
CA ASP A 100 -0.21 -23.91 4.56
C ASP A 100 -0.43 -24.60 3.19
N ARG A 101 0.29 -24.17 2.15
CA ARG A 101 0.24 -24.84 0.85
C ARG A 101 1.14 -26.07 0.86
N GLU A 102 0.55 -27.23 0.61
CA GLU A 102 1.30 -28.46 0.38
C GLU A 102 2.03 -28.42 -0.98
N PRO A 103 3.30 -28.76 -1.01
CA PRO A 103 4.16 -29.34 0.02
C PRO A 103 4.83 -28.34 0.99
N GLY A 104 4.18 -27.25 1.34
CA GLY A 104 4.52 -26.42 2.51
C GLY A 104 5.72 -25.46 2.38
N ASN A 105 6.29 -25.27 1.19
CA ASN A 105 7.55 -24.55 1.05
C ASN A 105 7.48 -23.25 0.22
N GLU A 106 6.30 -22.88 -0.32
CA GLU A 106 6.19 -21.69 -1.18
C GLU A 106 6.49 -20.40 -0.42
N GLN A 107 5.97 -20.25 0.78
CA GLN A 107 6.28 -19.10 1.63
C GLN A 107 7.78 -19.02 1.96
N THR A 108 8.37 -20.14 2.37
CA THR A 108 9.82 -20.21 2.65
C THR A 108 10.64 -19.89 1.42
N LEU A 109 10.26 -20.42 0.26
CA LEU A 109 10.92 -20.16 -1.01
C LEU A 109 10.83 -18.67 -1.37
N PHE A 110 9.66 -18.02 -1.22
CA PHE A 110 9.49 -16.61 -1.45
C PHE A 110 10.48 -15.78 -0.61
N TRP A 111 10.53 -16.03 0.71
CA TRP A 111 11.43 -15.28 1.60
C TRP A 111 12.91 -15.52 1.29
N GLN A 112 13.30 -16.72 0.85
CA GLN A 112 14.66 -16.99 0.40
C GLN A 112 15.01 -16.22 -0.86
N ILE A 113 14.08 -16.13 -1.83
CA ILE A 113 14.24 -15.35 -3.06
C ILE A 113 14.35 -13.86 -2.72
N LYS A 114 13.42 -13.34 -1.92
CA LYS A 114 13.44 -11.94 -1.48
C LYS A 114 14.76 -11.58 -0.80
N HIS A 115 15.19 -12.40 0.15
CA HIS A 115 16.46 -12.16 0.88
C HIS A 115 17.69 -12.08 -0.03
N ARG A 116 17.69 -12.80 -1.14
CA ARG A 116 18.80 -12.82 -2.09
C ARG A 116 18.76 -11.70 -3.13
N LEU A 117 17.56 -11.27 -3.51
CA LEU A 117 17.38 -10.37 -4.65
C LEU A 117 17.04 -8.93 -4.21
N MET A 118 16.35 -8.74 -3.09
CA MET A 118 15.95 -7.41 -2.64
C MET A 118 17.19 -6.62 -2.20
N PRO A 119 17.46 -5.46 -2.80
CA PRO A 119 18.52 -4.56 -2.34
C PRO A 119 18.14 -3.92 -1.00
N GLU A 120 19.03 -3.11 -0.45
CA GLU A 120 18.69 -2.28 0.71
C GLU A 120 17.50 -1.37 0.37
N MET A 121 16.44 -1.48 1.15
CA MET A 121 15.19 -0.75 0.88
C MET A 121 15.30 0.67 1.43
N PRO A 122 15.03 1.71 0.62
CA PRO A 122 14.90 3.07 1.11
C PRO A 122 13.74 3.16 2.10
N VAL A 123 13.95 3.92 3.17
CA VAL A 123 12.94 4.12 4.21
C VAL A 123 12.13 5.38 3.90
N PRO A 124 10.79 5.32 3.84
CA PRO A 124 9.97 6.51 3.65
C PRO A 124 10.18 7.55 4.76
N ASP A 125 10.20 8.82 4.39
CA ASP A 125 10.15 9.92 5.38
C ASP A 125 8.80 9.98 6.09
N LEU A 126 7.74 9.51 5.41
CA LEU A 126 6.38 9.44 5.94
C LEU A 126 5.58 8.33 5.26
N VAL A 127 4.87 7.55 6.06
CA VAL A 127 3.80 6.68 5.59
C VAL A 127 2.45 7.26 6.00
N ILE A 128 1.55 7.47 5.05
CA ILE A 128 0.16 7.87 5.29
C ILE A 128 -0.67 6.60 5.20
N TYR A 129 -1.19 6.13 6.33
CA TYR A 129 -2.04 4.96 6.38
C TYR A 129 -3.51 5.36 6.40
N LEU A 130 -4.22 5.10 5.29
CA LEU A 130 -5.68 5.24 5.21
C LEU A 130 -6.34 4.09 5.96
N GLN A 131 -6.68 4.35 7.22
CA GLN A 131 -7.45 3.42 8.04
C GLN A 131 -8.94 3.57 7.70
N THR A 132 -9.49 2.56 7.04
CA THR A 132 -10.89 2.49 6.63
C THR A 132 -11.56 1.28 7.23
N SER A 133 -12.87 1.31 7.39
CA SER A 133 -13.65 0.10 7.69
C SER A 133 -13.76 -0.81 6.47
N TYR A 134 -14.05 -2.08 6.69
CA TYR A 134 -14.31 -3.02 5.61
C TYR A 134 -15.47 -2.56 4.71
N GLU A 135 -16.52 -2.01 5.30
CA GLU A 135 -17.70 -1.50 4.60
C GLU A 135 -17.35 -0.38 3.63
N VAL A 136 -16.45 0.51 4.01
CA VAL A 136 -16.00 1.62 3.14
C VAL A 136 -15.14 1.11 1.99
N THR A 137 -14.20 0.20 2.25
CA THR A 137 -13.38 -0.42 1.20
C THR A 137 -14.22 -1.22 0.23
N HIS A 138 -15.17 -2.00 0.70
CA HIS A 138 -16.08 -2.77 -0.14
C HIS A 138 -16.95 -1.86 -1.03
N LYS A 139 -17.50 -0.76 -0.47
CA LYS A 139 -18.22 0.26 -1.25
C LYS A 139 -17.31 0.95 -2.27
N GLY A 140 -16.06 1.21 -1.93
CA GLY A 140 -15.07 1.77 -2.84
C GLY A 140 -14.86 0.88 -4.08
N LEU A 141 -14.71 -0.42 -3.87
CA LEU A 141 -14.60 -1.41 -4.95
C LEU A 141 -15.87 -1.52 -5.80
N GLN A 142 -17.05 -1.47 -5.17
CA GLN A 142 -18.32 -1.46 -5.90
C GLN A 142 -18.45 -0.25 -6.82
N LYS A 143 -18.03 0.94 -6.36
CA LYS A 143 -18.09 2.18 -7.15
C LYS A 143 -17.18 2.15 -8.39
N ARG A 144 -16.05 1.45 -8.33
CA ARG A 144 -15.14 1.30 -9.48
C ARG A 144 -15.82 0.60 -10.66
N ASN A 145 -16.76 -0.30 -10.40
CA ASN A 145 -17.55 -1.02 -11.39
C ASN A 145 -16.72 -1.67 -12.52
N ASP A 146 -15.48 -2.05 -12.21
CA ASP A 146 -14.51 -2.68 -13.12
C ASP A 146 -14.58 -4.21 -13.08
N GLY A 147 -15.54 -4.77 -12.33
CA GLY A 147 -15.72 -6.21 -12.15
C GLY A 147 -14.73 -6.85 -11.16
N MET A 148 -13.75 -6.11 -10.67
CA MET A 148 -12.70 -6.62 -9.78
C MET A 148 -13.28 -7.24 -8.50
N LEU A 149 -14.32 -6.63 -7.93
CA LEU A 149 -14.95 -7.13 -6.70
C LEU A 149 -15.44 -8.59 -6.84
N ASN A 150 -15.95 -8.96 -8.02
CA ASN A 150 -16.46 -10.30 -8.28
C ASN A 150 -15.36 -11.36 -8.50
N MET A 151 -14.11 -10.92 -8.66
CA MET A 151 -12.97 -11.82 -8.87
C MET A 151 -12.38 -12.31 -7.54
N PHE A 152 -12.58 -11.57 -6.45
CA PHE A 152 -12.00 -11.95 -5.16
C PHE A 152 -12.68 -13.20 -4.59
N PRO A 153 -11.89 -14.17 -4.08
CA PRO A 153 -12.43 -15.29 -3.33
C PRO A 153 -13.24 -14.81 -2.10
N PRO A 154 -14.27 -15.54 -1.70
CA PRO A 154 -15.01 -15.23 -0.47
C PRO A 154 -14.08 -15.11 0.75
N GLY A 155 -14.26 -14.06 1.57
CA GLY A 155 -13.46 -13.80 2.76
C GLY A 155 -12.05 -13.23 2.51
N TYR A 156 -11.62 -13.10 1.24
CA TYR A 156 -10.29 -12.61 0.91
C TYR A 156 -10.09 -11.15 1.33
N LEU A 157 -11.04 -10.30 1.00
CA LEU A 157 -10.96 -8.86 1.31
C LEU A 157 -11.01 -8.59 2.82
N GLU A 158 -11.83 -9.34 3.56
CA GLU A 158 -11.90 -9.25 5.02
C GLU A 158 -10.55 -9.62 5.64
N MET A 159 -9.97 -10.72 5.20
CA MET A 159 -8.69 -11.20 5.71
C MET A 159 -7.55 -10.21 5.42
N ILE A 160 -7.49 -9.66 4.21
CA ILE A 160 -6.52 -8.62 3.85
C ILE A 160 -6.73 -7.37 4.70
N HIS A 161 -7.98 -6.95 4.87
CA HIS A 161 -8.32 -5.78 5.68
C HIS A 161 -7.85 -5.91 7.13
N GLU A 162 -8.12 -7.05 7.76
CA GLU A 162 -7.67 -7.34 9.13
C GLU A 162 -6.14 -7.33 9.24
N GLU A 163 -5.43 -7.89 8.23
CA GLU A 163 -3.98 -7.96 8.25
C GLU A 163 -3.31 -6.60 8.05
N TYR A 164 -3.91 -5.71 7.25
CA TYR A 164 -3.49 -4.30 7.18
C TYR A 164 -3.56 -3.62 8.55
N GLY A 165 -4.67 -3.78 9.27
CA GLY A 165 -4.83 -3.25 10.62
C GLY A 165 -3.78 -3.77 11.59
N ARG A 166 -3.51 -5.07 11.55
CA ARG A 166 -2.47 -5.73 12.38
C ARG A 166 -1.07 -5.25 12.03
N PHE A 167 -0.74 -5.21 10.75
CA PHE A 167 0.56 -4.75 10.27
C PHE A 167 0.84 -3.31 10.70
N PHE A 168 -0.07 -2.37 10.44
CA PHE A 168 0.13 -0.97 10.80
C PHE A 168 0.06 -0.70 12.29
N HIS A 169 -0.60 -1.56 13.08
CA HIS A 169 -0.52 -1.48 14.54
C HIS A 169 0.91 -1.70 15.06
N LEU A 170 1.67 -2.59 14.43
CA LEU A 170 3.04 -2.96 14.82
C LEU A 170 4.13 -2.22 14.03
N TYR A 171 3.79 -1.53 12.95
CA TYR A 171 4.76 -0.91 12.05
C TYR A 171 5.54 0.21 12.74
N GLN A 172 6.88 0.17 12.63
CA GLN A 172 7.81 1.12 13.26
C GLN A 172 8.97 1.52 12.34
N ASN A 173 9.02 1.06 11.10
CA ASN A 173 10.17 1.29 10.21
C ASN A 173 10.25 2.74 9.72
N ALA A 174 9.12 3.44 9.64
CA ALA A 174 9.03 4.85 9.26
C ALA A 174 7.98 5.58 10.11
N PRO A 175 8.00 6.93 10.14
CA PRO A 175 6.92 7.72 10.73
C PRO A 175 5.59 7.44 10.02
N VAL A 176 4.50 7.25 10.80
CA VAL A 176 3.16 6.94 10.27
C VAL A 176 2.14 7.99 10.67
N LEU A 177 1.47 8.58 9.69
CA LEU A 177 0.26 9.36 9.86
C LEU A 177 -0.95 8.46 9.58
N ILE A 178 -1.67 8.08 10.63
CA ILE A 178 -2.88 7.26 10.53
C ILE A 178 -4.06 8.19 10.32
N VAL A 179 -4.80 7.96 9.26
CA VAL A 179 -5.86 8.86 8.80
C VAL A 179 -7.18 8.11 8.76
N ASN A 180 -8.22 8.65 9.39
CA ASN A 180 -9.56 8.08 9.35
C ASN A 180 -10.18 8.27 7.94
N GLY A 181 -10.09 7.24 7.11
CA GLY A 181 -10.63 7.26 5.75
C GLY A 181 -12.13 6.99 5.65
N ASP A 182 -12.82 6.68 6.75
CA ASP A 182 -14.28 6.49 6.74
C ASP A 182 -15.04 7.83 6.66
N GLU A 183 -14.47 8.86 7.28
CA GLU A 183 -15.09 10.16 7.42
C GLU A 183 -14.50 11.20 6.46
N MET A 184 -13.35 10.93 5.86
CA MET A 184 -12.57 11.91 5.10
C MET A 184 -12.33 11.45 3.66
N ASP A 185 -12.77 12.25 2.69
CA ASP A 185 -12.48 12.07 1.26
C ASP A 185 -11.32 12.98 0.85
N PHE A 186 -10.11 12.49 1.00
CA PHE A 186 -8.90 13.26 0.68
C PHE A 186 -8.64 13.41 -0.82
N ALA A 187 -9.23 12.53 -1.63
CA ALA A 187 -9.03 12.56 -3.07
C ALA A 187 -9.88 13.62 -3.77
N ASN A 188 -11.11 13.90 -3.26
CA ASN A 188 -12.08 14.75 -3.93
C ASN A 188 -12.52 15.97 -3.13
N ASN A 189 -12.19 16.06 -1.83
CA ASN A 189 -12.55 17.17 -0.95
C ASN A 189 -11.31 18.00 -0.62
N ASP A 190 -11.33 19.28 -1.01
CA ASP A 190 -10.19 20.19 -0.82
C ASP A 190 -9.94 20.50 0.66
N ASP A 191 -11.00 20.70 1.46
CA ASP A 191 -10.88 20.98 2.88
C ASP A 191 -10.20 19.79 3.62
N HIS A 192 -10.62 18.55 3.32
CA HIS A 192 -10.01 17.37 3.88
C HIS A 192 -8.55 17.22 3.43
N PHE A 193 -8.24 17.54 2.18
CA PHE A 193 -6.87 17.50 1.69
C PHE A 193 -5.98 18.56 2.36
N GLU A 194 -6.49 19.78 2.57
CA GLU A 194 -5.76 20.80 3.34
C GLU A 194 -5.53 20.37 4.78
N MET A 195 -6.50 19.72 5.44
CA MET A 195 -6.32 19.17 6.78
C MET A 195 -5.20 18.13 6.82
N LEU A 196 -5.14 17.23 5.82
CA LEU A 196 -4.04 16.28 5.68
C LEU A 196 -2.69 16.99 5.55
N LEU A 197 -2.57 18.00 4.68
CA LEU A 197 -1.32 18.74 4.49
C LEU A 197 -0.87 19.45 5.78
N ARG A 198 -1.83 20.00 6.55
CA ARG A 198 -1.53 20.59 7.88
C ARG A 198 -1.07 19.53 8.88
N ALA A 199 -1.73 18.36 8.92
CA ALA A 199 -1.33 17.25 9.79
C ALA A 199 0.08 16.76 9.44
N MET A 200 0.40 16.59 8.15
CA MET A 200 1.75 16.27 7.68
C MET A 200 2.77 17.31 8.14
N SER A 201 2.42 18.61 8.04
CA SER A 201 3.32 19.71 8.43
C SER A 201 3.56 19.79 9.93
N ASN A 202 2.60 19.39 10.74
CA ASN A 202 2.63 19.47 12.19
C ASN A 202 2.99 18.15 12.86
N MET A 203 3.28 17.10 12.08
CA MET A 203 3.59 15.79 12.61
C MET A 203 4.79 15.82 13.53
N GLN A 204 4.63 15.27 14.75
CA GLN A 204 5.67 15.10 15.74
C GLN A 204 5.74 13.64 16.17
N GLY A 205 6.97 13.15 16.32
CA GLY A 205 7.21 11.75 16.69
C GLY A 205 7.00 10.77 15.54
N SER A 206 6.91 9.48 15.88
CA SER A 206 6.83 8.39 14.91
C SER A 206 5.41 7.99 14.54
N ARG A 207 4.38 8.46 15.26
CA ARG A 207 2.98 8.09 15.03
C ARG A 207 2.05 9.24 15.37
N HIS A 208 1.17 9.57 14.42
CA HIS A 208 0.16 10.60 14.59
C HIS A 208 -1.18 10.14 14.01
N TYR A 209 -2.28 10.61 14.60
CA TYR A 209 -3.64 10.28 14.14
C TYR A 209 -4.33 11.53 13.64
N LEU A 210 -5.04 11.43 12.52
CA LEU A 210 -5.88 12.49 11.97
C LEU A 210 -7.34 12.03 11.92
N ASN A 211 -8.20 12.68 12.70
CA ASN A 211 -9.65 12.48 12.73
C ASN A 211 -10.36 13.82 12.53
N LEU A 212 -11.58 13.80 12.00
CA LEU A 212 -12.40 15.03 11.81
C LEU A 212 -12.68 15.79 13.13
N SER A 213 -12.74 15.08 14.24
CA SER A 213 -13.04 15.69 15.56
C SER A 213 -11.89 16.48 16.17
N GLU A 214 -10.70 16.47 15.56
CA GLU A 214 -9.50 17.15 16.04
C GLU A 214 -9.12 18.39 15.19
N ALA A 215 -10.01 18.80 14.28
CA ALA A 215 -9.79 19.88 13.32
C ALA A 215 -10.43 21.21 13.74
#